data_1f50f86da012964c72beadb6ac1a6e59
#
_entry.id   1f50f86da012964c72beadb6ac1a6e59
#
_cell.length_a   1.000
_cell.length_b   1.000
_cell.length_c   1.000
_cell.angle_alpha   90.00
_cell.angle_beta   90.00
_cell.angle_gamma   90.00
#
_symmetry.space_group_name_H-M   'P 1'
#
loop_
_entity.id
_entity.type
_entity.pdbx_description
1 polymer ?
#
loop_
_entity_poly.entity_id
_entity_poly.type
_entity_poly.pdbx_seq_one_letter_code
_entity_poly.pdbx_strand_id
1 'polypeptide(L)'
;TIMLLGLQGAGKTTTAAKLAQWFAREGRRPLLVAADPRRPAAAEQLALLGAAVNIPVHREPLGTPVAEIGRRGIAAAKRLGLDLVILDSSGRTTLDDDLLTELRALRAATQPRERLLVLDAATGQQALRVAEGFAAAVEPTGAILAKLDGDARGGAALTVAGGAGIPVVFVGTGERSDALERFHPDRIARRILDMGDLDTLAELVQQRGRSKQGASPELNGERIKRGDLTFEDLLAQFRQMATLGPIGQVVKMIPGMGGMAAHAEAAAASGEFGRAEAIILSMTPAERRDPALLSMARRRRIADGAGRALEEVNRLVKRLEEMRILMRRSGGADPSRLMAGGGVLRGKHAGGHQRPRETQREKKARRKGKRR
;
A
#
# COMPACT_ATOMS: atom_id res chain seq x y z
N THR A 1 -28.40 -1.37 9.83
CA THR A 1 -28.39 -1.33 8.37
C THR A 1 -27.59 -0.15 7.89
N ILE A 2 -26.69 -0.40 6.92
CA ILE A 2 -25.88 0.59 6.22
C ILE A 2 -26.35 0.58 4.76
N MET A 3 -26.55 1.74 4.17
CA MET A 3 -26.88 1.90 2.76
C MET A 3 -25.73 2.62 2.05
N LEU A 4 -25.19 2.02 0.98
CA LEU A 4 -24.17 2.64 0.17
C LEU A 4 -24.81 3.46 -0.96
N LEU A 5 -24.34 4.68 -1.13
CA LEU A 5 -24.76 5.65 -2.13
C LEU A 5 -23.60 5.96 -3.07
N GLY A 6 -23.87 6.48 -4.26
CA GLY A 6 -22.82 6.98 -5.15
C GLY A 6 -23.07 6.67 -6.62
N LEU A 7 -22.31 7.31 -7.50
CA LEU A 7 -22.41 7.12 -8.94
C LEU A 7 -21.81 5.79 -9.41
N GLN A 8 -22.06 5.44 -10.67
CA GLN A 8 -21.47 4.29 -11.32
C GLN A 8 -19.92 4.46 -11.38
N GLY A 9 -19.19 3.39 -11.11
CA GLY A 9 -17.72 3.42 -11.12
C GLY A 9 -17.05 3.99 -9.86
N ALA A 10 -17.82 4.57 -8.93
CA ALA A 10 -17.29 5.08 -7.66
C ALA A 10 -16.73 3.98 -6.72
N GLY A 11 -17.01 2.71 -7.02
CA GLY A 11 -16.50 1.58 -6.22
C GLY A 11 -17.45 1.07 -5.15
N LYS A 12 -18.77 1.33 -5.21
CA LYS A 12 -19.76 0.89 -4.20
C LYS A 12 -19.71 -0.60 -3.92
N THR A 13 -19.84 -1.44 -4.95
CA THR A 13 -19.87 -2.91 -4.81
C THR A 13 -18.60 -3.45 -4.17
N THR A 14 -17.43 -2.94 -4.59
CA THR A 14 -16.14 -3.30 -3.97
C THR A 14 -16.07 -2.80 -2.54
N THR A 15 -16.53 -1.58 -2.27
CA THR A 15 -16.56 -1.00 -0.92
C THR A 15 -17.53 -1.76 -0.01
N ALA A 16 -18.67 -2.27 -0.53
CA ALA A 16 -19.60 -3.10 0.22
C ALA A 16 -18.92 -4.34 0.79
N ALA A 17 -18.18 -5.06 -0.04
CA ALA A 17 -17.43 -6.26 0.38
C ALA A 17 -16.31 -5.93 1.38
N LYS A 18 -15.55 -4.86 1.15
CA LYS A 18 -14.49 -4.40 2.06
C LYS A 18 -15.05 -3.99 3.42
N LEU A 19 -16.14 -3.24 3.43
CA LEU A 19 -16.81 -2.78 4.63
C LEU A 19 -17.40 -3.97 5.42
N ALA A 20 -17.98 -4.95 4.73
CA ALA A 20 -18.45 -6.19 5.36
C ALA A 20 -17.31 -6.96 6.01
N GLN A 21 -16.19 -7.13 5.32
CA GLN A 21 -15.01 -7.78 5.86
C GLN A 21 -14.43 -7.01 7.06
N TRP A 22 -14.41 -5.67 6.97
CA TRP A 22 -13.94 -4.82 8.07
C TRP A 22 -14.79 -5.03 9.33
N PHE A 23 -16.12 -4.98 9.20
CA PHE A 23 -17.03 -5.23 10.32
C PHE A 23 -16.99 -6.68 10.83
N ALA A 24 -16.75 -7.65 9.97
CA ALA A 24 -16.57 -9.06 10.38
C ALA A 24 -15.34 -9.23 11.28
N ARG A 25 -14.25 -8.51 11.00
CA ARG A 25 -13.04 -8.48 11.85
C ARG A 25 -13.31 -7.82 13.21
N GLU A 26 -14.27 -6.89 13.27
CA GLU A 26 -14.76 -6.26 14.50
C GLU A 26 -15.78 -7.13 15.25
N GLY A 27 -15.98 -8.39 14.83
CA GLY A 27 -16.87 -9.34 15.49
C GLY A 27 -18.34 -9.23 15.10
N ARG A 28 -18.71 -8.43 14.08
CA ARG A 28 -20.07 -8.35 13.55
C ARG A 28 -20.33 -9.46 12.52
N ARG A 29 -21.59 -9.76 12.29
CA ARG A 29 -22.04 -10.77 11.32
C ARG A 29 -22.81 -10.10 10.18
N PRO A 30 -22.11 -9.60 9.13
CA PRO A 30 -22.75 -8.87 8.05
C PRO A 30 -23.44 -9.77 7.04
N LEU A 31 -24.52 -9.22 6.41
CA LEU A 31 -25.14 -9.67 5.18
C LEU A 31 -24.99 -8.58 4.12
N LEU A 32 -24.50 -8.94 2.96
CA LEU A 32 -24.54 -8.09 1.78
C LEU A 32 -25.88 -8.25 1.05
N VAL A 33 -26.45 -7.16 0.57
CA VAL A 33 -27.70 -7.17 -0.19
C VAL A 33 -27.50 -6.45 -1.51
N ALA A 34 -27.72 -7.17 -2.62
CA ALA A 34 -27.63 -6.62 -3.98
C ALA A 34 -28.92 -5.83 -4.29
N ALA A 35 -28.90 -4.52 -4.02
CA ALA A 35 -30.05 -3.64 -4.19
C ALA A 35 -29.99 -2.82 -5.52
N ASP A 36 -29.45 -3.43 -6.58
CA ASP A 36 -29.49 -2.91 -7.96
C ASP A 36 -30.38 -3.81 -8.84
N PRO A 37 -31.68 -3.51 -8.97
CA PRO A 37 -32.62 -4.40 -9.66
C PRO A 37 -32.46 -4.43 -11.19
N ARG A 38 -31.64 -3.55 -11.75
CA ARG A 38 -31.50 -3.39 -13.21
C ARG A 38 -30.22 -4.01 -13.76
N ARG A 39 -29.25 -4.35 -12.89
CA ARG A 39 -27.92 -4.80 -13.31
C ARG A 39 -27.58 -6.18 -12.75
N PRO A 40 -27.94 -7.27 -13.48
CA PRO A 40 -27.63 -8.63 -13.03
C PRO A 40 -26.13 -8.85 -12.76
N ALA A 41 -25.28 -8.31 -13.62
CA ALA A 41 -23.83 -8.40 -13.44
C ALA A 41 -23.32 -7.77 -12.11
N ALA A 42 -23.99 -6.73 -11.58
CA ALA A 42 -23.64 -6.14 -10.29
C ALA A 42 -23.95 -7.09 -9.13
N ALA A 43 -25.10 -7.79 -9.19
CA ALA A 43 -25.47 -8.80 -8.19
C ALA A 43 -24.53 -10.02 -8.22
N GLU A 44 -24.12 -10.44 -9.41
CA GLU A 44 -23.12 -11.52 -9.57
C GLU A 44 -21.76 -11.08 -9.05
N GLN A 45 -21.32 -9.89 -9.39
CA GLN A 45 -20.08 -9.31 -8.88
C GLN A 45 -20.06 -9.25 -7.35
N LEU A 46 -21.15 -8.77 -6.74
CA LEU A 46 -21.26 -8.72 -5.28
C LEU A 46 -21.19 -10.13 -4.67
N ALA A 47 -21.83 -11.13 -5.33
CA ALA A 47 -21.76 -12.52 -4.86
C ALA A 47 -20.34 -13.09 -4.90
N LEU A 48 -19.59 -12.84 -5.98
CA LEU A 48 -18.19 -13.25 -6.09
C LEU A 48 -17.32 -12.58 -5.02
N LEU A 49 -17.50 -11.28 -4.81
CA LEU A 49 -16.79 -10.53 -3.78
C LEU A 49 -17.14 -11.02 -2.37
N GLY A 50 -18.43 -11.28 -2.10
CA GLY A 50 -18.89 -11.83 -0.83
C GLY A 50 -18.29 -13.22 -0.54
N ALA A 51 -18.27 -14.09 -1.55
CA ALA A 51 -17.64 -15.41 -1.44
C ALA A 51 -16.14 -15.32 -1.14
N ALA A 52 -15.42 -14.40 -1.80
CA ALA A 52 -13.99 -14.19 -1.58
C ALA A 52 -13.65 -13.74 -0.15
N VAL A 53 -14.59 -13.12 0.57
CA VAL A 53 -14.42 -12.66 1.96
C VAL A 53 -15.23 -13.47 2.97
N ASN A 54 -15.86 -14.58 2.54
CA ASN A 54 -16.73 -15.45 3.35
C ASN A 54 -17.93 -14.70 4.00
N ILE A 55 -18.54 -13.77 3.26
CA ILE A 55 -19.72 -13.02 3.68
C ILE A 55 -20.93 -13.43 2.83
N PRO A 56 -22.08 -13.80 3.44
CA PRO A 56 -23.28 -14.17 2.69
C PRO A 56 -23.86 -12.98 1.93
N VAL A 57 -24.44 -13.27 0.76
CA VAL A 57 -25.05 -12.27 -0.12
C VAL A 57 -26.51 -12.63 -0.40
N HIS A 58 -27.41 -11.69 -0.14
CA HIS A 58 -28.83 -11.78 -0.52
C HIS A 58 -29.05 -11.17 -1.88
N ARG A 59 -29.72 -11.92 -2.75
CA ARG A 59 -30.08 -11.51 -4.12
C ARG A 59 -31.54 -11.82 -4.37
N GLU A 60 -32.19 -10.98 -5.17
CA GLU A 60 -33.56 -11.19 -5.65
C GLU A 60 -33.59 -11.29 -7.18
N PRO A 61 -34.65 -11.87 -7.74
CA PRO A 61 -34.86 -11.90 -9.20
C PRO A 61 -34.88 -10.50 -9.80
N LEU A 62 -34.48 -10.42 -11.09
CA LEU A 62 -34.56 -9.18 -11.86
C LEU A 62 -35.96 -8.60 -11.86
N GLY A 63 -36.08 -7.27 -11.82
CA GLY A 63 -37.35 -6.57 -11.81
C GLY A 63 -38.02 -6.48 -10.45
N THR A 64 -37.45 -7.12 -9.39
CA THR A 64 -37.97 -6.93 -8.03
C THR A 64 -37.79 -5.46 -7.61
N PRO A 65 -38.85 -4.78 -7.11
CA PRO A 65 -38.74 -3.40 -6.66
C PRO A 65 -37.67 -3.24 -5.58
N VAL A 66 -36.86 -2.17 -5.66
CA VAL A 66 -35.72 -1.95 -4.77
C VAL A 66 -36.10 -1.92 -3.29
N ALA A 67 -37.29 -1.35 -2.98
CA ALA A 67 -37.83 -1.33 -1.62
C ALA A 67 -38.13 -2.74 -1.08
N GLU A 68 -38.56 -3.65 -1.95
CA GLU A 68 -38.82 -5.04 -1.59
C GLU A 68 -37.52 -5.82 -1.39
N ILE A 69 -36.52 -5.62 -2.26
CA ILE A 69 -35.17 -6.19 -2.10
C ILE A 69 -34.63 -5.82 -0.72
N GLY A 70 -34.72 -4.54 -0.35
CA GLY A 70 -34.24 -4.08 0.95
C GLY A 70 -34.95 -4.73 2.13
N ARG A 71 -36.30 -4.79 2.10
CA ARG A 71 -37.08 -5.44 3.15
C ARG A 71 -36.78 -6.94 3.28
N ARG A 72 -36.73 -7.65 2.16
CA ARG A 72 -36.41 -9.09 2.15
C ARG A 72 -34.98 -9.37 2.60
N GLY A 73 -34.04 -8.52 2.22
CA GLY A 73 -32.64 -8.60 2.70
C GLY A 73 -32.55 -8.47 4.22
N ILE A 74 -33.24 -7.50 4.81
CA ILE A 74 -33.30 -7.34 6.29
C ILE A 74 -33.97 -8.55 6.94
N ALA A 75 -35.08 -9.05 6.36
CA ALA A 75 -35.74 -10.26 6.86
C ALA A 75 -34.84 -11.50 6.77
N ALA A 76 -34.05 -11.64 5.70
CA ALA A 76 -33.08 -12.70 5.53
C ALA A 76 -31.96 -12.62 6.58
N ALA A 77 -31.43 -11.44 6.87
CA ALA A 77 -30.46 -11.24 7.94
C ALA A 77 -30.98 -11.70 9.31
N LYS A 78 -32.20 -11.30 9.64
CA LYS A 78 -32.86 -11.73 10.88
C LYS A 78 -33.00 -13.25 10.98
N ARG A 79 -33.46 -13.92 9.90
CA ARG A 79 -33.60 -15.39 9.86
C ARG A 79 -32.25 -16.11 10.04
N LEU A 80 -31.19 -15.55 9.47
CA LEU A 80 -29.82 -16.11 9.55
C LEU A 80 -29.10 -15.71 10.85
N GLY A 81 -29.73 -14.94 11.74
CA GLY A 81 -29.11 -14.44 12.95
C GLY A 81 -27.96 -13.46 12.71
N LEU A 82 -27.95 -12.78 11.55
CA LEU A 82 -26.95 -11.78 11.20
C LEU A 82 -27.37 -10.41 11.75
N ASP A 83 -26.41 -9.61 12.21
CA ASP A 83 -26.68 -8.40 12.98
C ASP A 83 -26.35 -7.10 12.22
N LEU A 84 -25.80 -7.21 11.02
CA LEU A 84 -25.46 -6.07 10.16
C LEU A 84 -25.94 -6.34 8.73
N VAL A 85 -26.62 -5.38 8.13
CA VAL A 85 -27.01 -5.42 6.71
C VAL A 85 -26.34 -4.27 5.97
N ILE A 86 -25.68 -4.59 4.86
CA ILE A 86 -25.04 -3.62 3.98
C ILE A 86 -25.74 -3.72 2.62
N LEU A 87 -26.45 -2.63 2.26
CA LEU A 87 -27.19 -2.49 1.01
C LEU A 87 -26.28 -1.88 -0.06
N ASP A 88 -25.92 -2.65 -1.10
CA ASP A 88 -25.24 -2.15 -2.30
C ASP A 88 -26.27 -1.62 -3.27
N SER A 89 -26.51 -0.30 -3.27
CA SER A 89 -27.54 0.32 -4.09
C SER A 89 -27.14 0.50 -5.54
N SER A 90 -28.12 0.73 -6.41
CA SER A 90 -27.88 1.09 -7.81
C SER A 90 -27.02 2.36 -7.92
N GLY A 91 -26.24 2.43 -9.01
CA GLY A 91 -25.49 3.61 -9.39
C GLY A 91 -25.66 3.89 -10.87
N ARG A 92 -25.93 5.15 -11.20
CA ARG A 92 -25.98 5.65 -12.59
C ARG A 92 -24.76 6.52 -12.85
N THR A 93 -24.54 6.85 -14.12
CA THR A 93 -23.45 7.75 -14.54
C THR A 93 -23.70 9.19 -14.10
N THR A 94 -24.97 9.55 -13.95
CA THR A 94 -25.42 10.88 -13.50
C THR A 94 -26.39 10.75 -12.33
N LEU A 95 -26.50 11.83 -11.56
CA LEU A 95 -27.50 11.96 -10.50
C LEU A 95 -28.81 12.44 -11.15
N ASP A 96 -29.66 11.51 -11.56
CA ASP A 96 -30.94 11.76 -12.18
C ASP A 96 -32.11 11.48 -11.20
N ASP A 97 -33.30 11.95 -11.54
CA ASP A 97 -34.51 11.82 -10.70
C ASP A 97 -34.91 10.35 -10.48
N ASP A 98 -34.65 9.48 -11.44
CA ASP A 98 -34.95 8.06 -11.33
C ASP A 98 -34.05 7.41 -10.26
N LEU A 99 -32.76 7.71 -10.27
CA LEU A 99 -31.81 7.21 -9.23
C LEU A 99 -32.24 7.72 -7.86
N LEU A 100 -32.56 9.01 -7.76
CA LEU A 100 -32.99 9.60 -6.50
C LEU A 100 -34.28 8.98 -5.98
N THR A 101 -35.23 8.68 -6.87
CA THR A 101 -36.49 8.01 -6.53
C THR A 101 -36.22 6.59 -6.01
N GLU A 102 -35.37 5.81 -6.67
CA GLU A 102 -34.97 4.48 -6.22
C GLU A 102 -34.28 4.52 -4.82
N LEU A 103 -33.37 5.45 -4.64
CA LEU A 103 -32.67 5.60 -3.38
C LEU A 103 -33.59 6.04 -2.22
N ARG A 104 -34.51 6.96 -2.48
CA ARG A 104 -35.54 7.37 -1.51
C ARG A 104 -36.47 6.21 -1.14
N ALA A 105 -36.92 5.42 -2.13
CA ALA A 105 -37.73 4.23 -1.90
C ALA A 105 -37.00 3.17 -1.05
N LEU A 106 -35.72 2.92 -1.34
CA LEU A 106 -34.89 2.00 -0.55
C LEU A 106 -34.71 2.53 0.87
N ARG A 107 -34.39 3.82 1.04
CA ARG A 107 -34.25 4.48 2.34
C ARG A 107 -35.52 4.35 3.18
N ALA A 108 -36.69 4.68 2.59
CA ALA A 108 -37.99 4.61 3.26
C ALA A 108 -38.33 3.18 3.71
N ALA A 109 -37.99 2.18 2.88
CA ALA A 109 -38.32 0.78 3.15
C ALA A 109 -37.37 0.12 4.21
N THR A 110 -36.12 0.59 4.32
CA THR A 110 -35.09 -0.07 5.13
C THR A 110 -34.64 0.74 6.35
N GLN A 111 -34.98 2.03 6.38
CA GLN A 111 -34.60 2.98 7.45
C GLN A 111 -33.14 2.79 7.89
N PRO A 112 -32.17 2.93 6.96
CA PRO A 112 -30.78 2.66 7.27
C PRO A 112 -30.27 3.67 8.30
N ARG A 113 -29.57 3.17 9.31
CA ARG A 113 -28.92 4.02 10.31
C ARG A 113 -27.83 4.87 9.67
N GLU A 114 -27.05 4.24 8.78
CA GLU A 114 -25.97 4.91 8.07
C GLU A 114 -26.26 4.92 6.57
N ARG A 115 -26.03 6.07 5.94
CA ARG A 115 -26.11 6.31 4.51
C ARG A 115 -24.76 6.83 4.07
N LEU A 116 -23.91 5.92 3.57
CA LEU A 116 -22.52 6.22 3.26
C LEU A 116 -22.35 6.47 1.77
N LEU A 117 -21.94 7.68 1.43
CA LEU A 117 -21.67 8.09 0.06
C LEU A 117 -20.27 7.65 -0.36
N VAL A 118 -20.19 6.75 -1.33
CA VAL A 118 -18.93 6.30 -1.91
C VAL A 118 -18.54 7.22 -3.05
N LEU A 119 -17.38 7.82 -2.95
CA LEU A 119 -16.81 8.76 -3.91
C LEU A 119 -15.44 8.24 -4.39
N ASP A 120 -15.17 8.44 -5.67
CA ASP A 120 -13.86 8.16 -6.25
C ASP A 120 -12.89 9.32 -5.93
N ALA A 121 -11.88 9.07 -5.14
CA ALA A 121 -10.90 10.08 -4.74
C ALA A 121 -10.12 10.67 -5.93
N ALA A 122 -9.95 9.89 -7.01
CA ALA A 122 -9.25 10.35 -8.20
C ALA A 122 -10.00 11.44 -8.98
N THR A 123 -11.31 11.62 -8.72
CA THR A 123 -12.15 12.63 -9.43
C THR A 123 -11.99 14.07 -8.91
N GLY A 124 -11.26 14.26 -7.80
CA GLY A 124 -10.95 15.59 -7.27
C GLY A 124 -12.18 16.47 -7.02
N GLN A 125 -12.23 17.65 -7.64
CA GLN A 125 -13.35 18.60 -7.45
C GLN A 125 -14.70 18.08 -7.93
N GLN A 126 -14.75 17.11 -8.85
CA GLN A 126 -16.00 16.50 -9.28
C GLN A 126 -16.66 15.72 -8.13
N ALA A 127 -15.85 15.14 -7.23
CA ALA A 127 -16.36 14.47 -6.03
C ALA A 127 -17.21 15.42 -5.15
N LEU A 128 -16.82 16.71 -5.06
CA LEU A 128 -17.59 17.72 -4.32
C LEU A 128 -18.98 17.94 -4.91
N ARG A 129 -19.07 18.18 -6.24
CA ARG A 129 -20.36 18.38 -6.90
C ARG A 129 -21.30 17.19 -6.74
N VAL A 130 -20.75 15.98 -6.82
CA VAL A 130 -21.50 14.75 -6.58
C VAL A 130 -21.97 14.70 -5.11
N ALA A 131 -21.10 15.02 -4.16
CA ALA A 131 -21.43 15.03 -2.74
C ALA A 131 -22.54 16.04 -2.41
N GLU A 132 -22.48 17.26 -2.94
CA GLU A 132 -23.49 18.30 -2.80
C GLU A 132 -24.86 17.85 -3.35
N GLY A 133 -24.86 17.22 -4.53
CA GLY A 133 -26.11 16.71 -5.14
C GLY A 133 -26.73 15.58 -4.30
N PHE A 134 -25.93 14.66 -3.76
CA PHE A 134 -26.44 13.62 -2.86
C PHE A 134 -26.87 14.19 -1.51
N ALA A 135 -26.15 15.21 -0.98
CA ALA A 135 -26.50 15.86 0.29
C ALA A 135 -27.91 16.44 0.24
N ALA A 136 -28.24 17.15 -0.82
CA ALA A 136 -29.56 17.75 -1.02
C ALA A 136 -30.69 16.72 -1.19
N ALA A 137 -30.39 15.52 -1.73
CA ALA A 137 -31.41 14.57 -2.15
C ALA A 137 -31.72 13.44 -1.17
N VAL A 138 -30.65 12.87 -0.50
CA VAL A 138 -30.77 11.65 0.32
C VAL A 138 -30.06 11.74 1.67
N GLU A 139 -29.48 12.88 1.99
CA GLU A 139 -28.88 13.20 3.30
C GLU A 139 -27.87 12.11 3.76
N PRO A 140 -26.72 11.97 3.11
CA PRO A 140 -25.69 11.03 3.56
C PRO A 140 -25.25 11.33 5.00
N THR A 141 -25.00 10.28 5.80
CA THR A 141 -24.49 10.42 7.16
C THR A 141 -22.96 10.43 7.22
N GLY A 142 -22.32 10.01 6.12
CA GLY A 142 -20.85 10.00 5.98
C GLY A 142 -20.43 9.70 4.55
N ALA A 143 -19.16 9.89 4.25
CA ALA A 143 -18.55 9.58 2.98
C ALA A 143 -17.44 8.54 3.11
N ILE A 144 -17.27 7.73 2.07
CA ILE A 144 -16.16 6.81 1.88
C ILE A 144 -15.41 7.24 0.64
N LEU A 145 -14.14 7.56 0.76
CA LEU A 145 -13.28 7.88 -0.37
C LEU A 145 -12.64 6.59 -0.88
N ALA A 146 -13.13 6.07 -1.98
CA ALA A 146 -12.56 4.92 -2.66
C ALA A 146 -11.37 5.34 -3.54
N LYS A 147 -10.46 4.40 -3.83
CA LYS A 147 -9.30 4.59 -4.73
C LYS A 147 -8.36 5.73 -4.32
N LEU A 148 -8.17 5.93 -3.01
CA LEU A 148 -7.27 6.97 -2.48
C LEU A 148 -5.80 6.71 -2.85
N ASP A 149 -5.45 5.48 -3.22
CA ASP A 149 -4.15 5.10 -3.77
C ASP A 149 -3.84 5.79 -5.11
N GLY A 150 -4.86 6.17 -5.87
CA GLY A 150 -4.74 6.99 -7.08
C GLY A 150 -4.63 8.50 -6.82
N ASP A 151 -4.98 8.99 -5.63
CA ASP A 151 -4.85 10.39 -5.24
C ASP A 151 -3.56 10.61 -4.44
N ALA A 152 -2.51 11.03 -5.14
CA ALA A 152 -1.17 11.21 -4.57
C ALA A 152 -1.13 12.14 -3.35
N ARG A 153 -2.07 13.07 -3.22
CA ARG A 153 -2.08 14.12 -2.19
C ARG A 153 -3.27 14.08 -1.24
N GLY A 154 -4.30 13.23 -1.47
CA GLY A 154 -5.49 13.17 -0.63
C GLY A 154 -6.38 14.42 -0.68
N GLY A 155 -6.28 15.21 -1.74
CA GLY A 155 -7.00 16.48 -1.89
C GLY A 155 -8.52 16.32 -1.93
N ALA A 156 -9.01 15.19 -2.45
CA ALA A 156 -10.44 14.88 -2.46
C ALA A 156 -11.05 14.83 -1.04
N ALA A 157 -10.29 14.34 -0.05
CA ALA A 157 -10.75 14.26 1.34
C ALA A 157 -11.04 15.64 1.92
N LEU A 158 -10.13 16.60 1.70
CA LEU A 158 -10.31 17.99 2.14
C LEU A 158 -11.49 18.67 1.44
N THR A 159 -11.60 18.44 0.14
CA THR A 159 -12.63 19.05 -0.69
C THR A 159 -14.04 18.57 -0.30
N VAL A 160 -14.20 17.27 -0.04
CA VAL A 160 -15.51 16.69 0.34
C VAL A 160 -15.86 17.05 1.79
N ALA A 161 -14.94 16.87 2.72
CA ALA A 161 -15.20 17.15 4.13
C ALA A 161 -15.44 18.65 4.39
N GLY A 162 -14.68 19.54 3.73
CA GLY A 162 -14.81 20.99 3.90
C GLY A 162 -15.92 21.62 3.09
N GLY A 163 -16.20 21.11 1.88
CA GLY A 163 -17.16 21.71 0.95
C GLY A 163 -18.58 21.19 1.10
N ALA A 164 -18.77 19.87 1.16
CA ALA A 164 -20.11 19.28 1.21
C ALA A 164 -20.65 19.10 2.65
N GLY A 165 -19.86 19.33 3.68
CA GLY A 165 -20.26 19.14 5.08
C GLY A 165 -20.54 17.68 5.47
N ILE A 166 -20.14 16.71 4.62
CA ILE A 166 -20.32 15.29 4.87
C ILE A 166 -19.02 14.72 5.49
N PRO A 167 -19.07 14.19 6.71
CA PRO A 167 -17.87 13.65 7.35
C PRO A 167 -17.34 12.44 6.58
N VAL A 168 -16.05 12.44 6.26
CA VAL A 168 -15.39 11.26 5.71
C VAL A 168 -15.15 10.26 6.86
N VAL A 169 -15.59 9.02 6.68
CA VAL A 169 -15.54 7.98 7.74
C VAL A 169 -14.57 6.85 7.40
N PHE A 170 -14.42 6.51 6.13
CA PHE A 170 -13.49 5.49 5.66
C PHE A 170 -12.77 5.94 4.39
N VAL A 171 -11.61 5.32 4.14
CA VAL A 171 -10.82 5.49 2.91
C VAL A 171 -10.41 4.12 2.36
N GLY A 172 -10.55 3.94 1.06
CA GLY A 172 -10.04 2.77 0.34
C GLY A 172 -8.64 3.03 -0.18
N THR A 173 -7.69 2.23 0.23
CA THR A 173 -6.24 2.43 -0.01
C THR A 173 -5.63 1.45 -1.01
N GLY A 174 -6.46 0.77 -1.80
CA GLY A 174 -6.00 -0.17 -2.83
C GLY A 174 -7.09 -1.14 -3.27
N GLU A 175 -6.77 -2.07 -4.17
CA GLU A 175 -7.73 -3.03 -4.73
C GLU A 175 -8.03 -4.23 -3.82
N ARG A 176 -7.14 -4.58 -2.91
CA ARG A 176 -7.28 -5.74 -2.01
C ARG A 176 -8.52 -5.61 -1.13
N SER A 177 -9.12 -6.74 -0.76
CA SER A 177 -10.32 -6.77 0.10
C SER A 177 -10.09 -6.19 1.50
N ASP A 178 -8.86 -6.19 2.00
CA ASP A 178 -8.46 -5.63 3.30
C ASP A 178 -8.02 -4.17 3.23
N ALA A 179 -7.99 -3.55 2.03
CA ALA A 179 -7.58 -2.17 1.82
C ALA A 179 -8.74 -1.20 2.05
N LEU A 180 -9.25 -1.15 3.28
CA LEU A 180 -10.21 -0.18 3.79
C LEU A 180 -9.81 0.21 5.21
N GLU A 181 -9.67 1.50 5.45
CA GLU A 181 -9.23 2.06 6.74
C GLU A 181 -10.21 3.11 7.24
N ARG A 182 -10.28 3.32 8.55
CA ARG A 182 -10.96 4.49 9.11
C ARG A 182 -10.27 5.77 8.65
N PHE A 183 -11.05 6.80 8.41
CA PHE A 183 -10.50 8.11 8.09
C PHE A 183 -9.88 8.74 9.34
N HIS A 184 -8.61 9.10 9.23
CA HIS A 184 -7.86 9.82 10.25
C HIS A 184 -7.42 11.18 9.69
N PRO A 185 -8.06 12.30 10.09
CA PRO A 185 -7.76 13.63 9.55
C PRO A 185 -6.28 13.99 9.64
N ASP A 186 -5.65 13.70 10.78
CA ASP A 186 -4.23 14.02 11.01
C ASP A 186 -3.29 13.30 10.04
N ARG A 187 -3.60 12.02 9.70
CA ARG A 187 -2.81 11.24 8.72
C ARG A 187 -2.93 11.82 7.32
N ILE A 188 -4.14 12.19 6.93
CA ILE A 188 -4.38 12.80 5.62
C ILE A 188 -3.72 14.18 5.55
N ALA A 189 -3.82 15.00 6.60
CA ALA A 189 -3.14 16.29 6.66
C ALA A 189 -1.62 16.14 6.52
N ARG A 190 -0.98 15.20 7.22
CA ARG A 190 0.46 14.91 7.09
C ARG A 190 0.82 14.45 5.67
N ARG A 191 -0.03 13.61 5.05
CA ARG A 191 0.17 13.16 3.67
C ARG A 191 0.10 14.31 2.67
N ILE A 192 -0.86 15.24 2.83
CA ILE A 192 -0.97 16.45 2.00
C ILE A 192 0.25 17.35 2.14
N LEU A 193 0.79 17.46 3.36
CA LEU A 193 1.97 18.27 3.67
C LEU A 193 3.31 17.56 3.38
N ASP A 194 3.27 16.36 2.80
CA ASP A 194 4.45 15.52 2.51
C ASP A 194 5.31 15.21 3.76
N MET A 195 4.68 15.19 4.95
CA MET A 195 5.34 14.96 6.24
C MET A 195 5.57 13.47 6.55
N GLY A 196 5.17 12.55 5.65
CA GLY A 196 5.22 11.10 5.87
C GLY A 196 4.14 10.60 6.85
N ASP A 197 3.95 9.30 6.91
CA ASP A 197 2.96 8.65 7.79
C ASP A 197 3.62 7.58 8.66
N LEU A 198 4.37 8.03 9.66
CA LEU A 198 5.10 7.17 10.60
C LEU A 198 4.15 6.36 11.49
N ASP A 199 2.95 6.88 11.79
CA ASP A 199 1.97 6.19 12.63
C ASP A 199 1.40 4.98 11.89
N THR A 200 1.03 5.13 10.62
CA THR A 200 0.61 4.00 9.76
C THR A 200 1.73 2.97 9.59
N LEU A 201 2.98 3.41 9.46
CA LEU A 201 4.11 2.51 9.39
C LEU A 201 4.28 1.71 10.69
N ALA A 202 4.16 2.36 11.84
CA ALA A 202 4.22 1.71 13.15
C ALA A 202 3.08 0.70 13.35
N GLU A 203 1.83 1.05 12.96
CA GLU A 203 0.69 0.15 13.01
C GLU A 203 0.83 -1.06 12.08
N LEU A 204 1.31 -0.86 10.84
CA LEU A 204 1.57 -1.95 9.90
C LEU A 204 2.60 -2.93 10.46
N VAL A 205 3.66 -2.43 11.10
CA VAL A 205 4.67 -3.25 11.76
C VAL A 205 4.07 -4.00 12.95
N GLN A 206 3.24 -3.34 13.79
CA GLN A 206 2.61 -3.97 14.94
C GLN A 206 1.53 -5.01 14.55
N GLN A 207 0.66 -4.70 13.60
CA GLN A 207 -0.39 -5.63 13.15
C GLN A 207 0.21 -6.89 12.53
N ARG A 208 1.27 -6.75 11.73
CA ARG A 208 1.94 -7.88 11.09
C ARG A 208 2.88 -8.64 12.03
N GLY A 209 3.41 -7.98 13.06
CA GLY A 209 4.13 -8.61 14.14
C GLY A 209 3.24 -9.52 15.02
N ARG A 210 1.96 -9.16 15.22
CA ARG A 210 0.99 -9.97 15.96
C ARG A 210 0.45 -11.18 15.19
N SER A 211 0.43 -11.13 13.86
CA SER A 211 -0.08 -12.24 13.04
C SER A 211 0.92 -13.39 12.85
N LYS A 212 2.13 -13.25 13.34
CA LYS A 212 3.17 -14.30 13.28
C LYS A 212 3.77 -14.59 14.66
N GLN A 213 2.98 -15.16 15.57
CA GLN A 213 3.48 -16.04 16.61
C GLN A 213 3.82 -17.41 16.01
N GLY A 214 4.80 -17.45 15.10
CA GLY A 214 5.32 -18.64 14.47
C GLY A 214 6.70 -18.34 13.95
N ALA A 215 7.73 -18.61 14.81
CA ALA A 215 9.12 -18.86 14.47
C ALA A 215 9.70 -18.01 13.32
N SER A 216 9.94 -16.73 13.56
CA SER A 216 11.06 -16.07 12.89
C SER A 216 12.33 -16.53 13.62
N PRO A 217 13.36 -17.08 12.93
CA PRO A 217 14.66 -17.21 13.55
C PRO A 217 15.03 -15.79 13.98
N GLU A 218 15.23 -15.59 15.29
CA GLU A 218 15.75 -14.33 15.82
C GLU A 218 17.00 -14.01 15.01
N LEU A 219 16.92 -12.94 14.22
CA LEU A 219 18.09 -12.38 13.56
C LEU A 219 19.06 -12.06 14.70
N ASN A 220 20.07 -12.91 14.84
CA ASN A 220 21.00 -12.81 15.95
C ASN A 220 21.80 -11.52 15.73
N GLY A 221 21.29 -10.41 16.26
CA GLY A 221 21.80 -9.06 16.02
C GLY A 221 23.28 -8.91 16.31
N GLU A 222 23.83 -9.77 17.21
CA GLU A 222 25.25 -9.84 17.49
C GLU A 222 26.06 -10.45 16.33
N ARG A 223 25.54 -11.48 15.62
CA ARG A 223 26.19 -12.04 14.44
C ARG A 223 26.24 -11.05 13.29
N ILE A 224 25.14 -10.32 13.08
CA ILE A 224 25.06 -9.27 12.06
C ILE A 224 26.04 -8.15 12.37
N LYS A 225 26.16 -7.74 13.63
CA LYS A 225 27.14 -6.73 14.07
C LYS A 225 28.59 -7.17 13.84
N ARG A 226 28.89 -8.47 13.90
CA ARG A 226 30.21 -9.03 13.59
C ARG A 226 30.50 -9.15 12.09
N GLY A 227 29.52 -8.87 11.23
CA GLY A 227 29.62 -9.01 9.77
C GLY A 227 29.52 -10.46 9.28
N ASP A 228 28.90 -11.35 10.06
CA ASP A 228 28.69 -12.76 9.73
C ASP A 228 27.34 -12.98 9.06
N LEU A 229 27.00 -12.13 8.10
CA LEU A 229 25.76 -12.20 7.31
C LEU A 229 25.80 -13.44 6.40
N THR A 230 24.70 -14.21 6.38
CA THR A 230 24.53 -15.41 5.55
C THR A 230 23.44 -15.25 4.49
N PHE A 231 23.34 -16.18 3.55
CA PHE A 231 22.21 -16.20 2.60
C PHE A 231 20.89 -16.57 3.29
N GLU A 232 20.91 -17.29 4.42
CA GLU A 232 19.71 -17.52 5.24
C GLU A 232 19.18 -16.20 5.84
N ASP A 233 20.08 -15.36 6.34
CA ASP A 233 19.72 -14.05 6.88
C ASP A 233 19.14 -13.14 5.77
N LEU A 234 19.77 -13.16 4.58
CA LEU A 234 19.30 -12.39 3.42
C LEU A 234 17.91 -12.87 2.95
N LEU A 235 17.67 -14.17 2.91
CA LEU A 235 16.38 -14.78 2.57
C LEU A 235 15.30 -14.39 3.59
N ALA A 236 15.64 -14.43 4.89
CA ALA A 236 14.73 -14.02 5.95
C ALA A 236 14.34 -12.53 5.80
N GLN A 237 15.30 -11.65 5.49
CA GLN A 237 15.03 -10.25 5.23
C GLN A 237 14.14 -10.05 4.00
N PHE A 238 14.40 -10.73 2.88
CA PHE A 238 13.56 -10.62 1.68
C PHE A 238 12.11 -11.05 1.96
N ARG A 239 11.92 -12.15 2.70
CA ARG A 239 10.59 -12.62 3.10
C ARG A 239 9.91 -11.66 4.06
N GLN A 240 10.64 -11.08 4.99
CA GLN A 240 10.12 -10.05 5.89
C GLN A 240 9.71 -8.80 5.11
N MET A 241 10.53 -8.34 4.17
CA MET A 241 10.18 -7.21 3.29
C MET A 241 8.95 -7.52 2.41
N ALA A 242 8.86 -8.71 1.84
CA ALA A 242 7.69 -9.13 1.07
C ALA A 242 6.39 -9.14 1.89
N THR A 243 6.47 -9.38 3.22
CA THR A 243 5.31 -9.29 4.12
C THR A 243 4.89 -7.86 4.46
N LEU A 244 5.78 -6.88 4.32
CA LEU A 244 5.47 -5.47 4.55
C LEU A 244 4.62 -4.83 3.44
N GLY A 245 4.42 -5.53 2.32
CA GLY A 245 3.68 -5.04 1.15
C GLY A 245 4.60 -4.39 0.11
N PRO A 246 4.04 -3.69 -0.89
CA PRO A 246 4.83 -3.04 -1.93
C PRO A 246 5.83 -2.06 -1.32
N ILE A 247 7.13 -2.31 -1.54
CA ILE A 247 8.23 -1.54 -0.94
C ILE A 247 8.11 -0.04 -1.24
N GLY A 248 7.62 0.32 -2.41
CA GLY A 248 7.37 1.72 -2.78
C GLY A 248 6.38 2.43 -1.86
N GLN A 249 5.35 1.73 -1.36
CA GLN A 249 4.39 2.30 -0.41
C GLN A 249 5.05 2.54 0.95
N VAL A 250 5.86 1.60 1.43
CA VAL A 250 6.60 1.74 2.70
C VAL A 250 7.58 2.90 2.63
N VAL A 251 8.31 3.05 1.52
CA VAL A 251 9.26 4.16 1.31
C VAL A 251 8.56 5.52 1.25
N LYS A 252 7.35 5.59 0.67
CA LYS A 252 6.53 6.83 0.65
C LYS A 252 6.08 7.28 2.05
N MET A 253 6.01 6.37 3.03
CA MET A 253 5.63 6.70 4.42
C MET A 253 6.79 7.28 5.23
N ILE A 254 8.03 7.20 4.73
CA ILE A 254 9.20 7.74 5.42
C ILE A 254 9.42 9.19 5.00
N PRO A 255 9.42 10.16 5.93
CA PRO A 255 9.65 11.58 5.62
C PRO A 255 10.95 11.80 4.83
N GLY A 256 10.89 12.57 3.75
CA GLY A 256 12.06 12.92 2.94
C GLY A 256 12.54 11.82 1.96
N MET A 257 11.92 10.63 1.94
CA MET A 257 12.33 9.53 1.03
C MET A 257 11.38 9.34 -0.17
N GLY A 258 10.40 10.20 -0.35
CA GLY A 258 9.42 10.10 -1.47
C GLY A 258 10.07 10.01 -2.85
N GLY A 259 11.17 10.71 -3.09
CA GLY A 259 11.93 10.63 -4.35
C GLY A 259 12.58 9.27 -4.62
N MET A 260 12.83 8.46 -3.59
CA MET A 260 13.38 7.10 -3.72
C MET A 260 12.31 6.03 -3.94
N ALA A 261 11.04 6.37 -3.71
CA ALA A 261 9.92 5.43 -3.87
C ALA A 261 9.80 4.90 -5.29
N ALA A 262 9.97 5.75 -6.30
CA ALA A 262 9.95 5.34 -7.70
C ALA A 262 11.08 4.35 -8.04
N HIS A 263 12.27 4.52 -7.48
CA HIS A 263 13.38 3.58 -7.64
C HIS A 263 13.13 2.25 -6.92
N ALA A 264 12.52 2.30 -5.73
CA ALA A 264 12.13 1.11 -4.99
C ALA A 264 10.99 0.33 -5.67
N GLU A 265 10.02 1.03 -6.26
CA GLU A 265 8.96 0.42 -7.08
C GLU A 265 9.52 -0.20 -8.36
N ALA A 266 10.44 0.48 -9.06
CA ALA A 266 11.10 -0.06 -10.24
C ALA A 266 11.93 -1.31 -9.91
N ALA A 267 12.65 -1.32 -8.79
CA ALA A 267 13.41 -2.47 -8.32
C ALA A 267 12.49 -3.65 -7.94
N ALA A 268 11.35 -3.37 -7.31
CA ALA A 268 10.34 -4.39 -6.99
C ALA A 268 9.67 -4.94 -8.27
N ALA A 269 9.31 -4.07 -9.21
CA ALA A 269 8.70 -4.44 -10.49
C ALA A 269 9.65 -5.23 -11.40
N SER A 270 10.98 -5.01 -11.30
CA SER A 270 11.99 -5.75 -12.06
C SER A 270 12.07 -7.23 -11.68
N GLY A 271 11.42 -7.67 -10.61
CA GLY A 271 11.48 -9.04 -10.10
C GLY A 271 12.84 -9.44 -9.52
N GLU A 272 13.70 -8.47 -9.20
CA GLU A 272 15.06 -8.71 -8.71
C GLU A 272 15.07 -9.53 -7.40
N PHE A 273 14.12 -9.21 -6.49
CA PHE A 273 13.97 -9.95 -5.24
C PHE A 273 13.55 -11.41 -5.45
N GLY A 274 12.59 -11.67 -6.36
CA GLY A 274 12.15 -13.03 -6.68
C GLY A 274 13.27 -13.84 -7.34
N ARG A 275 14.10 -13.21 -8.18
CA ARG A 275 15.28 -13.85 -8.79
C ARG A 275 16.31 -14.20 -7.74
N ALA A 276 16.62 -13.30 -6.82
CA ALA A 276 17.55 -13.54 -5.73
C ALA A 276 17.04 -14.66 -4.79
N GLU A 277 15.74 -14.67 -4.47
CA GLU A 277 15.13 -15.73 -3.67
C GLU A 277 15.24 -17.09 -4.36
N ALA A 278 14.96 -17.20 -5.66
CA ALA A 278 15.10 -18.44 -6.41
C ALA A 278 16.55 -18.98 -6.39
N ILE A 279 17.54 -18.10 -6.54
CA ILE A 279 18.96 -18.46 -6.45
C ILE A 279 19.30 -19.00 -5.06
N ILE A 280 18.87 -18.33 -3.99
CA ILE A 280 19.14 -18.77 -2.61
C ILE A 280 18.45 -20.10 -2.30
N LEU A 281 17.21 -20.29 -2.77
CA LEU A 281 16.46 -21.54 -2.58
C LEU A 281 17.10 -22.71 -3.31
N SER A 282 17.84 -22.48 -4.39
CA SER A 282 18.60 -23.48 -5.13
C SER A 282 19.91 -23.92 -4.42
N MET A 283 20.33 -23.19 -3.38
CA MET A 283 21.46 -23.55 -2.55
C MET A 283 21.07 -24.61 -1.50
N THR A 284 21.99 -25.48 -1.15
CA THR A 284 21.83 -26.37 0.00
C THR A 284 21.82 -25.59 1.33
N PRO A 285 21.27 -26.11 2.42
CA PRO A 285 21.32 -25.43 3.73
C PRO A 285 22.73 -25.09 4.20
N ALA A 286 23.72 -25.94 3.90
CA ALA A 286 25.11 -25.66 4.23
C ALA A 286 25.68 -24.48 3.43
N GLU A 287 25.39 -24.41 2.14
CA GLU A 287 25.84 -23.30 1.25
C GLU A 287 25.18 -21.98 1.59
N ARG A 288 23.92 -21.99 2.09
CA ARG A 288 23.25 -20.78 2.57
C ARG A 288 23.91 -20.21 3.83
N ARG A 289 24.39 -21.08 4.73
CA ARG A 289 25.05 -20.69 5.98
C ARG A 289 26.49 -20.31 5.80
N ASP A 290 27.19 -20.98 4.89
CA ASP A 290 28.60 -20.71 4.62
C ASP A 290 28.86 -20.41 3.14
N PRO A 291 28.90 -19.12 2.76
CA PRO A 291 29.19 -18.70 1.39
C PRO A 291 30.59 -19.08 0.88
N ALA A 292 31.54 -19.41 1.78
CA ALA A 292 32.87 -19.85 1.38
C ALA A 292 32.85 -21.21 0.64
N LEU A 293 31.81 -22.01 0.84
CA LEU A 293 31.61 -23.28 0.16
C LEU A 293 31.27 -23.12 -1.33
N LEU A 294 30.94 -21.93 -1.81
CA LEU A 294 30.45 -21.69 -3.18
C LEU A 294 31.57 -21.69 -4.23
N SER A 295 32.10 -22.88 -4.53
CA SER A 295 33.00 -23.08 -5.68
C SER A 295 32.31 -22.81 -7.02
N MET A 296 33.08 -22.63 -8.10
CA MET A 296 32.53 -22.40 -9.45
C MET A 296 31.58 -23.51 -9.92
N ALA A 297 31.88 -24.77 -9.61
CA ALA A 297 31.02 -25.89 -9.96
C ALA A 297 29.67 -25.83 -9.22
N ARG A 298 29.68 -25.45 -7.95
CA ARG A 298 28.44 -25.25 -7.15
C ARG A 298 27.64 -24.07 -7.63
N ARG A 299 28.27 -22.94 -8.00
CA ARG A 299 27.58 -21.77 -8.57
C ARG A 299 26.89 -22.10 -9.89
N ARG A 300 27.50 -22.92 -10.76
CA ARG A 300 26.83 -23.42 -11.99
C ARG A 300 25.59 -24.25 -11.67
N ARG A 301 25.73 -25.24 -10.78
CA ARG A 301 24.59 -26.07 -10.35
C ARG A 301 23.46 -25.22 -9.77
N ILE A 302 23.78 -24.20 -8.97
CA ILE A 302 22.80 -23.28 -8.39
C ILE A 302 22.13 -22.43 -9.49
N ALA A 303 22.88 -21.97 -10.48
CA ALA A 303 22.37 -21.23 -11.61
C ALA A 303 21.38 -22.09 -12.44
N ASP A 304 21.76 -23.31 -12.77
CA ASP A 304 20.93 -24.27 -13.49
C ASP A 304 19.64 -24.61 -12.70
N GLY A 305 19.77 -24.88 -11.40
CA GLY A 305 18.62 -25.19 -10.53
C GLY A 305 17.67 -24.02 -10.31
N ALA A 306 18.17 -22.78 -10.36
CA ALA A 306 17.36 -21.56 -10.27
C ALA A 306 16.78 -21.11 -11.62
N GLY A 307 17.19 -21.72 -12.74
CA GLY A 307 16.87 -21.24 -14.09
C GLY A 307 17.42 -19.83 -14.36
N ARG A 308 18.65 -19.53 -13.89
CA ARG A 308 19.27 -18.21 -13.96
C ARG A 308 20.68 -18.26 -14.54
N ALA A 309 21.15 -17.12 -15.05
CA ALA A 309 22.50 -17.01 -15.56
C ALA A 309 23.53 -17.10 -14.42
N LEU A 310 24.70 -17.70 -14.70
CA LEU A 310 25.79 -17.80 -13.73
C LEU A 310 26.27 -16.43 -13.21
N GLU A 311 26.18 -15.41 -14.08
CA GLU A 311 26.51 -14.02 -13.74
C GLU A 311 25.61 -13.46 -12.65
N GLU A 312 24.32 -13.84 -12.60
CA GLU A 312 23.38 -13.41 -11.56
C GLU A 312 23.78 -14.03 -10.20
N VAL A 313 24.16 -15.30 -10.19
CA VAL A 313 24.65 -15.98 -8.98
C VAL A 313 25.94 -15.32 -8.49
N ASN A 314 26.91 -15.04 -9.39
CA ASN A 314 28.15 -14.37 -9.02
C ASN A 314 27.90 -12.96 -8.46
N ARG A 315 26.97 -12.22 -9.05
CA ARG A 315 26.56 -10.88 -8.59
C ARG A 315 25.97 -10.92 -7.20
N LEU A 316 25.12 -11.91 -6.93
CA LEU A 316 24.49 -12.08 -5.61
C LEU A 316 25.55 -12.42 -4.54
N VAL A 317 26.49 -13.32 -4.84
CA VAL A 317 27.60 -13.66 -3.94
C VAL A 317 28.47 -12.44 -3.63
N LYS A 318 28.86 -11.71 -4.68
CA LYS A 318 29.65 -10.49 -4.52
C LYS A 318 28.94 -9.43 -3.67
N ARG A 319 27.63 -9.24 -3.87
CA ARG A 319 26.81 -8.31 -3.09
C ARG A 319 26.76 -8.67 -1.61
N LEU A 320 26.68 -9.97 -1.28
CA LEU A 320 26.76 -10.43 0.12
C LEU A 320 28.14 -10.13 0.74
N GLU A 321 29.23 -10.36 0.00
CA GLU A 321 30.59 -10.08 0.47
C GLU A 321 30.80 -8.57 0.71
N GLU A 322 30.33 -7.72 -0.19
CA GLU A 322 30.39 -6.26 -0.04
C GLU A 322 29.61 -5.79 1.19
N MET A 323 28.42 -6.35 1.45
CA MET A 323 27.66 -6.05 2.67
C MET A 323 28.39 -6.50 3.93
N ARG A 324 29.00 -7.67 3.93
CA ARG A 324 29.85 -8.16 5.06
C ARG A 324 30.99 -7.20 5.37
N ILE A 325 31.69 -6.73 4.34
CA ILE A 325 32.81 -5.78 4.49
C ILE A 325 32.31 -4.45 5.05
N LEU A 326 31.16 -3.97 4.55
CA LEU A 326 30.57 -2.71 5.00
C LEU A 326 30.17 -2.78 6.48
N MET A 327 29.53 -3.87 6.90
CA MET A 327 29.12 -4.09 8.29
C MET A 327 30.31 -4.19 9.25
N ARG A 328 31.37 -4.88 8.85
CA ARG A 328 32.61 -4.93 9.65
C ARG A 328 33.26 -3.55 9.82
N ARG A 329 33.19 -2.70 8.79
CA ARG A 329 33.74 -1.33 8.84
C ARG A 329 32.90 -0.37 9.68
N SER A 330 31.58 -0.58 9.72
CA SER A 330 30.65 0.29 10.46
C SER A 330 30.57 -0.01 11.95
N GLY A 331 31.31 -1.00 12.46
CA GLY A 331 31.33 -1.36 13.89
C GLY A 331 29.96 -1.76 14.45
N GLY A 332 29.04 -2.24 13.60
CA GLY A 332 27.69 -2.63 14.00
C GLY A 332 26.69 -1.47 14.08
N ALA A 333 26.96 -0.33 13.44
CA ALA A 333 25.97 0.72 13.27
C ALA A 333 24.78 0.19 12.45
N ASP A 334 23.56 0.56 12.87
CA ASP A 334 22.30 0.14 12.28
C ASP A 334 22.30 0.35 10.76
N PRO A 335 22.05 -0.70 9.94
CA PRO A 335 22.00 -0.61 8.49
C PRO A 335 20.97 0.44 7.98
N SER A 336 19.93 0.71 8.76
CA SER A 336 18.94 1.73 8.44
C SER A 336 19.52 3.15 8.44
N ARG A 337 20.52 3.43 9.27
CA ARG A 337 21.25 4.71 9.29
C ARG A 337 22.22 4.87 8.11
N LEU A 338 22.75 3.76 7.59
CA LEU A 338 23.59 3.76 6.40
C LEU A 338 22.78 3.94 5.11
N MET A 339 21.55 3.42 5.08
CA MET A 339 20.63 3.63 3.96
C MET A 339 19.99 5.04 3.98
N ALA A 340 19.73 5.62 5.14
CA ALA A 340 19.21 6.99 5.29
C ALA A 340 20.26 8.08 5.01
N GLY A 341 21.53 7.75 5.16
CA GLY A 341 22.65 8.62 4.83
C GLY A 341 23.13 8.45 3.39
N GLY A 342 22.31 8.77 2.40
CA GLY A 342 22.66 8.82 0.97
C GLY A 342 23.74 9.86 0.63
N GLY A 343 24.88 9.85 1.33
CA GLY A 343 25.91 10.87 1.26
C GLY A 343 27.35 10.42 1.31
N VAL A 344 27.71 9.14 1.07
CA VAL A 344 29.12 8.73 1.06
C VAL A 344 29.42 7.79 -0.11
N LEU A 345 29.26 8.25 -1.32
CA LEU A 345 30.07 7.87 -2.47
C LEU A 345 30.44 9.13 -3.27
N ARG A 346 30.89 10.18 -2.61
CA ARG A 346 31.83 11.09 -3.22
C ARG A 346 33.19 10.42 -3.11
N GLY A 347 33.60 9.81 -4.23
CA GLY A 347 34.96 9.38 -4.41
C GLY A 347 35.91 10.49 -3.95
N LYS A 348 36.82 10.19 -3.07
CA LYS A 348 38.03 10.98 -2.87
C LYS A 348 38.79 10.97 -4.20
N HIS A 349 38.37 11.81 -5.13
CA HIS A 349 39.34 12.40 -6.02
C HIS A 349 40.23 13.26 -5.14
N ALA A 350 41.43 12.76 -4.92
CA ALA A 350 42.57 13.52 -4.44
C ALA A 350 42.71 14.72 -5.39
N GLY A 351 42.03 15.81 -5.08
CA GLY A 351 42.28 17.12 -5.64
C GLY A 351 43.58 17.62 -5.04
N GLY A 352 44.70 17.18 -5.61
CA GLY A 352 45.94 17.88 -5.44
C GLY A 352 45.72 19.32 -5.88
N HIS A 353 45.75 20.24 -4.93
CA HIS A 353 45.88 21.66 -5.21
C HIS A 353 47.18 21.83 -6.00
N GLN A 354 47.11 21.70 -7.30
CA GLN A 354 48.10 22.29 -8.19
C GLN A 354 47.98 23.80 -8.05
N ARG A 355 48.87 24.41 -7.25
CA ARG A 355 49.13 25.84 -7.30
C ARG A 355 49.45 26.16 -8.77
N PRO A 356 48.84 27.20 -9.34
CA PRO A 356 49.17 27.62 -10.70
C PRO A 356 50.68 27.84 -10.80
N ARG A 357 51.31 27.19 -11.77
CA ARG A 357 52.74 27.44 -12.05
C ARG A 357 52.85 28.88 -12.51
N GLU A 358 53.51 29.73 -11.66
CA GLU A 358 53.91 31.09 -12.03
C GLU A 358 54.67 31.05 -13.34
N THR A 359 54.22 31.79 -14.29
CA THR A 359 54.88 31.89 -15.60
C THR A 359 56.23 32.56 -15.45
N GLN A 360 57.18 32.24 -16.32
CA GLN A 360 58.53 32.83 -16.27
C GLN A 360 58.52 34.36 -16.34
N ARG A 361 57.45 34.99 -16.84
CA ARG A 361 57.27 36.42 -16.85
C ARG A 361 57.04 37.01 -15.46
N GLU A 362 56.27 36.35 -14.64
CA GLU A 362 55.99 36.83 -13.27
C GLU A 362 57.20 36.69 -12.33
N LYS A 363 58.03 35.65 -12.53
CA LYS A 363 59.31 35.52 -11.80
C LYS A 363 60.29 36.62 -12.20
N LYS A 364 60.30 37.10 -13.44
CA LYS A 364 61.18 38.20 -13.91
C LYS A 364 60.74 39.55 -13.40
N ALA A 365 59.41 39.78 -13.25
CA ALA A 365 58.87 41.03 -12.69
C ALA A 365 59.17 41.18 -11.21
N ARG A 366 59.11 40.07 -10.44
CA ARG A 366 59.40 40.08 -8.98
C ARG A 366 60.88 40.29 -8.65
N ARG A 367 61.79 39.90 -9.57
CA ARG A 367 63.22 40.15 -9.44
C ARG A 367 63.61 41.63 -9.75
N LYS A 368 62.87 42.36 -10.55
CA LYS A 368 63.14 43.79 -10.83
C LYS A 368 62.58 44.71 -9.78
N GLY A 369 61.53 44.35 -8.99
CA GLY A 369 61.00 45.15 -7.92
C GLY A 369 61.76 45.09 -6.60
N LYS A 370 62.78 44.24 -6.43
CA LYS A 370 63.65 44.15 -5.24
C LYS A 370 64.99 44.89 -5.38
N ARG A 371 65.15 45.67 -6.44
CA ARG A 371 66.38 46.49 -6.68
C ARG A 371 66.06 47.95 -6.88
N ARG A 372 65.13 48.49 -6.14
CA ARG A 372 64.96 49.91 -5.91
C ARG A 372 64.75 50.16 -4.42
#